data_c259b639dedb139bbf1aeae95a226f48
#
_entry.id   c259b639dedb139bbf1aeae95a226f48
#
_cell.length_a   1.000
_cell.length_b   1.000
_cell.length_c   1.000
_cell.angle_alpha   90.00
_cell.angle_beta   90.00
_cell.angle_gamma   90.00
#
_symmetry.space_group_name_H-M   'P 1'
#
loop_
_entity.id
_entity.type
_entity.pdbx_description
1 polymer ?
#
loop_
_entity_poly.entity_id
_entity_poly.type
_entity_poly.pdbx_seq_one_letter_code
_entity_poly.pdbx_strand_id
1 'polypeptide(L)'
;DEIAVLASERPVIQTALNVPVESIKELQPGQAMFINKAGKVRTVQINKPREVKPCSFERIYFSRGSDVDIYRERKLLGEKLVPNILKAIDNDVDHTVFSFIPNTAEVAFYGMLQGLDDYLNEEKVQQIAALGHSPSHDELEHILSRRIRSEKVAIKDIKLRTFIAEGNSRNDLAAHVYDITYGSLVPGVDNLVIIDDSIVRGTTLKQSIIGILDRLEPKKIVIVSSSPQVRYPDYYGIDMALSLIHISEPTRRSY
;
A
#
# COMPACT_ATOMS: atom_id res chain seq x y z
N ASP A 1 34.79 -12.56 20.29
CA ASP A 1 34.98 -12.67 18.82
C ASP A 1 34.17 -11.56 18.17
N GLU A 2 34.77 -10.83 17.22
CA GLU A 2 34.08 -9.81 16.44
C GLU A 2 33.53 -10.45 15.17
N ILE A 3 32.27 -10.15 14.82
CA ILE A 3 31.58 -10.66 13.63
C ILE A 3 31.21 -9.47 12.76
N ALA A 4 31.58 -9.50 11.47
CA ALA A 4 31.08 -8.54 10.49
C ALA A 4 29.82 -9.10 9.80
N VAL A 5 28.73 -8.35 9.84
CA VAL A 5 27.45 -8.70 9.22
C VAL A 5 27.13 -7.74 8.11
N LEU A 6 26.73 -8.28 6.97
CA LEU A 6 26.36 -7.54 5.76
C LEU A 6 24.97 -8.02 5.30
N ALA A 7 24.12 -7.09 4.94
CA ALA A 7 22.81 -7.38 4.34
C ALA A 7 22.44 -6.30 3.32
N SER A 8 21.54 -6.62 2.44
CA SER A 8 20.99 -5.67 1.46
C SER A 8 20.13 -4.59 2.10
N GLU A 9 19.54 -4.88 3.27
CA GLU A 9 18.63 -4.00 3.96
C GLU A 9 18.89 -3.99 5.47
N ARG A 10 18.86 -2.81 6.09
CA ARG A 10 19.14 -2.63 7.53
C ARG A 10 18.15 -3.35 8.47
N PRO A 11 16.84 -3.49 8.16
CA PRO A 11 15.92 -4.21 9.05
C PRO A 11 16.24 -5.68 9.23
N VAL A 12 16.93 -6.29 8.26
CA VAL A 12 17.40 -7.68 8.37
C VAL A 12 18.42 -7.82 9.50
N ILE A 13 19.37 -6.89 9.54
CA ILE A 13 20.41 -6.85 10.59
C ILE A 13 19.77 -6.54 11.95
N GLN A 14 18.89 -5.54 12.01
CA GLN A 14 18.21 -5.15 13.24
C GLN A 14 17.41 -6.30 13.83
N THR A 15 16.60 -6.97 13.03
CA THR A 15 15.74 -8.07 13.50
C THR A 15 16.56 -9.28 13.93
N ALA A 16 17.61 -9.63 13.18
CA ALA A 16 18.40 -10.82 13.47
C ALA A 16 19.31 -10.66 14.70
N LEU A 17 19.83 -9.45 14.92
CA LEU A 17 20.85 -9.20 15.94
C LEU A 17 20.40 -8.28 17.08
N ASN A 18 19.16 -7.76 17.01
CA ASN A 18 18.62 -6.81 17.98
C ASN A 18 19.55 -5.60 18.24
N VAL A 19 20.06 -5.01 17.17
CA VAL A 19 20.96 -3.84 17.26
C VAL A 19 20.24 -2.55 16.91
N PRO A 20 20.63 -1.41 17.50
CA PRO A 20 20.04 -0.12 17.17
C PRO A 20 20.44 0.30 15.74
N VAL A 21 19.55 1.05 15.08
CA VAL A 21 19.75 1.50 13.68
C VAL A 21 21.04 2.32 13.51
N GLU A 22 21.40 3.09 14.51
CA GLU A 22 22.58 3.95 14.53
C GLU A 22 23.90 3.15 14.45
N SER A 23 23.88 1.87 14.83
CA SER A 23 25.04 0.99 14.73
C SER A 23 25.28 0.44 13.32
N ILE A 24 24.27 0.56 12.43
CA ILE A 24 24.31 0.04 11.07
C ILE A 24 24.84 1.13 10.14
N LYS A 25 25.91 0.82 9.42
CA LYS A 25 26.52 1.73 8.45
C LYS A 25 26.13 1.33 7.04
N GLU A 26 25.56 2.27 6.31
CA GLU A 26 25.23 2.09 4.91
C GLU A 26 26.45 2.39 4.02
N LEU A 27 26.70 1.54 3.01
CA LEU A 27 27.68 1.82 1.97
C LEU A 27 27.17 2.96 1.08
N GLN A 28 28.02 3.96 0.91
CA GLN A 28 27.69 5.10 0.05
C GLN A 28 27.94 4.77 -1.43
N PRO A 29 27.28 5.49 -2.37
CA PRO A 29 27.48 5.28 -3.80
C PRO A 29 28.94 5.29 -4.21
N GLY A 30 29.36 4.26 -4.95
CA GLY A 30 30.73 4.09 -5.42
C GLY A 30 31.71 3.59 -4.39
N GLN A 31 31.26 3.17 -3.21
CA GLN A 31 32.08 2.51 -2.20
C GLN A 31 32.12 0.99 -2.38
N ALA A 32 33.26 0.40 -2.00
CA ALA A 32 33.40 -1.03 -1.84
C ALA A 32 33.95 -1.36 -0.44
N MET A 33 33.46 -2.46 0.12
CA MET A 33 33.92 -2.98 1.39
C MET A 33 34.80 -4.22 1.15
N PHE A 34 35.95 -4.26 1.80
CA PHE A 34 36.88 -5.38 1.79
C PHE A 34 36.99 -5.95 3.19
N ILE A 35 36.81 -7.26 3.31
CA ILE A 35 37.01 -8.01 4.56
C ILE A 35 38.11 -9.03 4.30
N ASN A 36 39.22 -8.96 5.03
CA ASN A 36 40.28 -9.92 4.88
C ASN A 36 40.08 -11.16 5.76
N LYS A 37 40.92 -12.18 5.59
CA LYS A 37 40.83 -13.44 6.35
C LYS A 37 41.03 -13.27 7.87
N ALA A 38 41.61 -12.16 8.31
CA ALA A 38 41.80 -11.82 9.72
C ALA A 38 40.59 -10.99 10.28
N GLY A 39 39.50 -10.85 9.54
CA GLY A 39 38.31 -10.11 9.95
C GLY A 39 38.45 -8.58 9.84
N LYS A 40 39.55 -8.05 9.36
CA LYS A 40 39.74 -6.61 9.25
C LYS A 40 38.91 -6.05 8.12
N VAL A 41 38.00 -5.11 8.46
CA VAL A 41 37.10 -4.42 7.54
C VAL A 41 37.70 -3.12 7.04
N ARG A 42 37.65 -2.86 5.73
CA ARG A 42 38.09 -1.62 5.09
C ARG A 42 37.07 -1.20 4.05
N THR A 43 36.61 0.04 4.11
CA THR A 43 35.77 0.66 3.07
C THR A 43 36.62 1.61 2.22
N VAL A 44 36.45 1.54 0.90
CA VAL A 44 37.25 2.32 -0.05
C VAL A 44 36.28 2.91 -1.10
N GLN A 45 36.50 4.18 -1.42
CA GLN A 45 35.79 4.82 -2.56
C GLN A 45 36.47 4.36 -3.86
N ILE A 46 35.76 3.57 -4.68
CA ILE A 46 36.29 3.03 -5.95
C ILE A 46 35.83 3.83 -7.16
N ASN A 47 34.63 4.44 -7.08
CA ASN A 47 34.08 5.30 -8.12
C ASN A 47 33.73 6.67 -7.54
N LYS A 48 33.72 7.69 -8.39
CA LYS A 48 33.26 9.03 -8.01
C LYS A 48 31.80 8.93 -7.49
N PRO A 49 31.49 9.47 -6.32
CA PRO A 49 30.11 9.49 -5.81
C PRO A 49 29.18 10.19 -6.80
N ARG A 50 28.03 9.59 -7.03
CA ARG A 50 26.94 10.20 -7.81
C ARG A 50 25.79 10.52 -6.89
N GLU A 51 24.88 11.37 -7.34
CA GLU A 51 23.63 11.66 -6.65
C GLU A 51 22.81 10.38 -6.46
N VAL A 52 22.30 10.19 -5.25
CA VAL A 52 21.38 9.08 -4.95
C VAL A 52 20.02 9.39 -5.53
N LYS A 53 19.52 8.53 -6.41
CA LYS A 53 18.18 8.61 -7.01
C LYS A 53 17.40 7.33 -6.69
N PRO A 54 16.78 7.26 -5.51
CA PRO A 54 16.04 6.06 -5.10
C PRO A 54 14.86 5.80 -6.03
N CYS A 55 14.67 4.54 -6.37
CA CYS A 55 13.53 4.11 -7.17
C CYS A 55 12.27 4.09 -6.28
N SER A 56 11.23 4.82 -6.67
CA SER A 56 9.96 4.84 -5.92
C SER A 56 9.29 3.47 -5.89
N PHE A 57 9.38 2.70 -6.97
CA PHE A 57 8.82 1.36 -7.03
C PHE A 57 9.54 0.37 -6.10
N GLU A 58 10.87 0.45 -6.01
CA GLU A 58 11.64 -0.32 -5.04
C GLU A 58 11.19 -0.03 -3.60
N ARG A 59 11.02 1.23 -3.25
CA ARG A 59 10.62 1.65 -1.90
C ARG A 59 9.18 1.23 -1.55
N ILE A 60 8.29 1.23 -2.52
CA ILE A 60 6.89 0.88 -2.32
C ILE A 60 6.69 -0.64 -2.28
N TYR A 61 7.38 -1.37 -3.14
CA TYR A 61 7.10 -2.80 -3.37
C TYR A 61 8.18 -3.74 -2.82
N PHE A 62 9.47 -3.49 -3.11
CA PHE A 62 10.55 -4.43 -2.77
C PHE A 62 11.15 -4.22 -1.39
N SER A 63 11.34 -2.96 -0.97
CA SER A 63 11.93 -2.66 0.33
C SER A 63 11.09 -3.22 1.47
N ARG A 64 11.74 -3.66 2.53
CA ARG A 64 11.06 -4.19 3.72
C ARG A 64 10.22 -3.11 4.38
N GLY A 65 8.93 -3.39 4.55
CA GLY A 65 7.99 -2.49 5.20
C GLY A 65 8.27 -2.25 6.70
N SER A 66 9.14 -3.04 7.31
CA SER A 66 9.62 -2.87 8.68
C SER A 66 10.77 -1.87 8.84
N ASP A 67 11.33 -1.36 7.74
CA ASP A 67 12.26 -0.22 7.78
C ASP A 67 11.51 1.04 8.19
N VAL A 68 12.06 1.79 9.13
CA VAL A 68 11.40 2.97 9.72
C VAL A 68 11.08 4.05 8.69
N ASP A 69 11.95 4.28 7.72
CA ASP A 69 11.76 5.30 6.69
C ASP A 69 10.77 4.80 5.64
N ILE A 70 10.90 3.54 5.21
CA ILE A 70 9.96 2.90 4.28
C ILE A 70 8.55 2.85 4.88
N TYR A 71 8.42 2.51 6.15
CA TYR A 71 7.15 2.48 6.86
C TYR A 71 6.47 3.86 6.85
N ARG A 72 7.23 4.91 7.20
CA ARG A 72 6.73 6.30 7.22
C ARG A 72 6.34 6.77 5.83
N GLU A 73 7.15 6.48 4.82
CA GLU A 73 6.86 6.86 3.42
C GLU A 73 5.60 6.19 2.91
N ARG A 74 5.45 4.87 3.11
CA ARG A 74 4.24 4.15 2.69
C ARG A 74 3.00 4.67 3.39
N LYS A 75 3.09 4.98 4.67
CA LYS A 75 2.00 5.59 5.43
C LYS A 75 1.61 6.96 4.87
N LEU A 76 2.59 7.82 4.61
CA LEU A 76 2.37 9.15 4.03
C LEU A 76 1.78 9.09 2.61
N LEU A 77 2.14 8.07 1.81
CA LEU A 77 1.53 7.86 0.49
C LEU A 77 0.03 7.61 0.61
N GLY A 78 -0.39 6.76 1.54
CA GLY A 78 -1.81 6.51 1.81
C GLY A 78 -2.57 7.78 2.23
N GLU A 79 -2.03 8.56 3.16
CA GLU A 79 -2.59 9.82 3.61
C GLU A 79 -2.78 10.83 2.44
N LYS A 80 -1.78 10.96 1.58
CA LYS A 80 -1.84 11.86 0.41
C LYS A 80 -2.86 11.49 -0.65
N LEU A 81 -3.39 10.28 -0.65
CA LEU A 81 -4.44 9.82 -1.57
C LEU A 81 -5.84 10.27 -1.14
N VAL A 82 -6.03 10.62 0.13
CA VAL A 82 -7.35 10.93 0.72
C VAL A 82 -8.15 11.98 -0.05
N PRO A 83 -7.60 13.11 -0.50
CA PRO A 83 -8.38 14.10 -1.26
C PRO A 83 -8.95 13.54 -2.57
N ASN A 84 -8.21 12.69 -3.27
CA ASN A 84 -8.67 12.06 -4.49
C ASN A 84 -9.71 10.97 -4.22
N ILE A 85 -9.57 10.24 -3.12
CA ILE A 85 -10.52 9.23 -2.67
C ILE A 85 -11.85 9.89 -2.32
N LEU A 86 -11.84 10.94 -1.51
CA LEU A 86 -13.04 11.70 -1.13
C LEU A 86 -13.78 12.21 -2.37
N LYS A 87 -13.06 12.78 -3.33
CA LYS A 87 -13.65 13.20 -4.61
C LYS A 87 -14.26 12.02 -5.37
N ALA A 88 -13.63 10.83 -5.35
CA ALA A 88 -14.12 9.66 -6.06
C ALA A 88 -15.40 9.07 -5.45
N ILE A 89 -15.63 9.28 -4.16
CA ILE A 89 -16.82 8.83 -3.44
C ILE A 89 -17.81 9.97 -3.17
N ASP A 90 -17.65 11.13 -3.82
CA ASP A 90 -18.51 12.31 -3.64
C ASP A 90 -18.60 12.77 -2.17
N ASN A 91 -17.53 12.59 -1.39
CA ASN A 91 -17.40 12.82 0.06
C ASN A 91 -18.35 11.96 0.94
N ASP A 92 -18.98 10.94 0.39
CA ASP A 92 -19.88 10.05 1.13
C ASP A 92 -19.09 9.00 1.92
N VAL A 93 -18.52 9.41 3.04
CA VAL A 93 -17.75 8.52 3.94
C VAL A 93 -18.65 7.60 4.76
N ASP A 94 -19.91 7.99 5.01
CA ASP A 94 -20.84 7.24 5.83
C ASP A 94 -21.34 5.97 5.13
N HIS A 95 -21.48 6.02 3.79
CA HIS A 95 -21.83 4.86 2.96
C HIS A 95 -20.62 4.37 2.15
N THR A 96 -19.42 4.38 2.78
CA THR A 96 -18.22 3.87 2.15
C THR A 96 -17.46 2.94 3.10
N VAL A 97 -17.10 1.77 2.60
CA VAL A 97 -16.22 0.81 3.28
C VAL A 97 -14.83 0.89 2.67
N PHE A 98 -13.82 1.03 3.52
CA PHE A 98 -12.41 1.11 3.13
C PHE A 98 -11.70 -0.20 3.43
N SER A 99 -10.92 -0.69 2.47
CA SER A 99 -10.18 -1.94 2.61
C SER A 99 -8.88 -1.90 1.81
N PHE A 100 -8.11 -2.98 1.83
CA PHE A 100 -6.84 -3.10 1.11
C PHE A 100 -6.63 -4.50 0.55
N ILE A 101 -5.74 -4.60 -0.43
CA ILE A 101 -5.27 -5.89 -0.94
C ILE A 101 -4.06 -6.34 -0.12
N PRO A 102 -4.15 -7.47 0.58
CA PRO A 102 -3.02 -7.99 1.35
C PRO A 102 -1.85 -8.37 0.44
N ASN A 103 -0.58 -8.17 0.85
CA ASN A 103 -0.12 -7.71 2.15
C ASN A 103 0.57 -6.33 2.06
N THR A 104 1.18 -5.98 0.92
CA THR A 104 2.10 -4.82 0.77
C THR A 104 1.39 -3.48 0.95
N ALA A 105 0.11 -3.41 0.56
CA ALA A 105 -0.70 -2.20 0.67
C ALA A 105 -1.09 -1.82 2.11
N GLU A 106 -0.93 -2.72 3.08
CA GLU A 106 -1.44 -2.55 4.45
C GLU A 106 -0.93 -1.27 5.13
N VAL A 107 0.35 -0.94 4.98
CA VAL A 107 0.91 0.26 5.61
C VAL A 107 0.33 1.55 4.99
N ALA A 108 0.15 1.58 3.67
CA ALA A 108 -0.50 2.70 2.99
C ALA A 108 -1.97 2.81 3.39
N PHE A 109 -2.65 1.68 3.61
CA PHE A 109 -4.01 1.65 4.12
C PHE A 109 -4.13 2.31 5.49
N TYR A 110 -3.22 2.05 6.44
CA TYR A 110 -3.23 2.75 7.73
C TYR A 110 -3.02 4.27 7.59
N GLY A 111 -2.19 4.69 6.62
CA GLY A 111 -2.04 6.12 6.33
C GLY A 111 -3.31 6.74 5.75
N MET A 112 -3.98 6.03 4.84
CA MET A 112 -5.27 6.43 4.29
C MET A 112 -6.34 6.56 5.39
N LEU A 113 -6.46 5.59 6.29
CA LEU A 113 -7.39 5.65 7.42
C LEU A 113 -7.12 6.85 8.31
N GLN A 114 -5.85 7.12 8.65
CA GLN A 114 -5.50 8.28 9.45
C GLN A 114 -5.94 9.59 8.79
N GLY A 115 -5.67 9.77 7.51
CA GLY A 115 -6.09 10.99 6.81
C GLY A 115 -7.61 11.10 6.63
N LEU A 116 -8.33 9.99 6.53
CA LEU A 116 -9.80 9.96 6.53
C LEU A 116 -10.37 10.30 7.91
N ASP A 117 -9.77 9.80 8.99
CA ASP A 117 -10.17 10.15 10.35
C ASP A 117 -9.94 11.63 10.64
N ASP A 118 -8.82 12.20 10.18
CA ASP A 118 -8.53 13.63 10.30
C ASP A 118 -9.59 14.47 9.56
N TYR A 119 -9.92 14.08 8.32
CA TYR A 119 -10.99 14.70 7.55
C TYR A 119 -12.34 14.64 8.28
N LEU A 120 -12.75 13.45 8.75
CA LEU A 120 -14.02 13.27 9.46
C LEU A 120 -14.07 14.05 10.78
N ASN A 121 -12.95 14.15 11.49
CA ASN A 121 -12.87 14.94 12.71
C ASN A 121 -13.03 16.44 12.42
N GLU A 122 -12.45 16.93 11.32
CA GLU A 122 -12.65 18.32 10.90
C GLU A 122 -14.12 18.60 10.52
N GLU A 123 -14.76 17.68 9.77
CA GLU A 123 -16.19 17.77 9.49
C GLU A 123 -17.06 17.83 10.77
N LYS A 124 -16.75 16.96 11.75
CA LYS A 124 -17.46 16.98 13.05
C LYS A 124 -17.33 18.31 13.76
N VAL A 125 -16.13 18.90 13.79
CA VAL A 125 -15.89 20.21 14.38
C VAL A 125 -16.70 21.28 13.67
N GLN A 126 -16.72 21.26 12.33
CA GLN A 126 -17.51 22.20 11.53
C GLN A 126 -19.01 22.05 11.78
N GLN A 127 -19.52 20.81 11.86
CA GLN A 127 -20.93 20.53 12.16
C GLN A 127 -21.32 21.05 13.54
N ILE A 128 -20.51 20.80 14.57
CA ILE A 128 -20.78 21.31 15.92
C ILE A 128 -20.74 22.85 15.94
N ALA A 129 -19.78 23.47 15.29
CA ALA A 129 -19.68 24.94 15.21
C ALA A 129 -20.87 25.57 14.45
N ALA A 130 -21.46 24.87 13.49
CA ALA A 130 -22.59 25.33 12.70
C ALA A 130 -23.94 25.25 13.41
N LEU A 131 -24.06 24.56 14.56
CA LEU A 131 -25.32 24.40 15.29
C LEU A 131 -25.89 25.75 15.81
N GLY A 132 -25.03 26.75 16.04
CA GLY A 132 -25.46 28.10 16.43
C GLY A 132 -26.11 28.21 17.84
N HIS A 133 -26.17 27.13 18.59
CA HIS A 133 -26.64 27.01 19.97
C HIS A 133 -25.76 26.03 20.75
N SER A 134 -25.95 25.98 22.07
CA SER A 134 -25.28 24.96 22.90
C SER A 134 -25.85 23.60 22.57
N PRO A 135 -25.05 22.67 22.02
CA PRO A 135 -25.54 21.37 21.58
C PRO A 135 -26.03 20.51 22.74
N SER A 136 -27.11 19.77 22.51
CA SER A 136 -27.58 18.73 23.43
C SER A 136 -26.67 17.51 23.41
N HIS A 137 -26.81 16.64 24.41
CA HIS A 137 -26.06 15.39 24.48
C HIS A 137 -26.31 14.51 23.23
N ASP A 138 -27.57 14.38 22.82
CA ASP A 138 -27.98 13.53 21.67
C ASP A 138 -27.40 14.06 20.35
N GLU A 139 -27.39 15.38 20.14
CA GLU A 139 -26.75 16.00 18.97
C GLU A 139 -25.26 15.75 18.94
N LEU A 140 -24.58 15.88 20.07
CA LEU A 140 -23.15 15.58 20.18
C LEU A 140 -22.88 14.09 19.95
N GLU A 141 -23.68 13.20 20.55
CA GLU A 141 -23.53 11.77 20.38
C GLU A 141 -23.69 11.37 18.90
N HIS A 142 -24.72 11.92 18.23
CA HIS A 142 -24.94 11.68 16.80
C HIS A 142 -23.73 12.09 15.94
N ILE A 143 -23.20 13.31 16.15
CA ILE A 143 -22.06 13.81 15.36
C ILE A 143 -20.78 13.01 15.71
N LEU A 144 -20.52 12.80 16.98
CA LEU A 144 -19.26 12.19 17.44
C LEU A 144 -19.22 10.67 17.23
N SER A 145 -20.36 10.00 17.10
CA SER A 145 -20.42 8.56 16.86
C SER A 145 -20.01 8.15 15.44
N ARG A 146 -20.05 9.09 14.49
CA ARG A 146 -19.59 8.80 13.11
C ARG A 146 -18.16 8.26 13.10
N ARG A 147 -17.93 7.23 12.27
CA ARG A 147 -16.62 6.55 12.17
C ARG A 147 -16.33 6.21 10.72
N ILE A 148 -15.05 6.19 10.38
CA ILE A 148 -14.61 5.60 9.11
C ILE A 148 -14.81 4.09 9.20
N ARG A 149 -15.56 3.54 8.25
CA ARG A 149 -15.86 2.11 8.17
C ARG A 149 -14.73 1.39 7.45
N SER A 150 -13.91 0.67 8.21
CA SER A 150 -12.78 -0.08 7.68
C SER A 150 -12.97 -1.58 7.93
N GLU A 151 -12.91 -2.37 6.85
CA GLU A 151 -13.13 -3.81 6.91
C GLU A 151 -12.04 -4.56 6.14
N LYS A 152 -11.69 -5.74 6.60
CA LYS A 152 -10.81 -6.64 5.85
C LYS A 152 -11.63 -7.44 4.84
N VAL A 153 -11.96 -6.80 3.71
CA VAL A 153 -12.84 -7.39 2.70
C VAL A 153 -12.14 -8.50 1.94
N ALA A 154 -10.86 -8.32 1.59
CA ALA A 154 -10.07 -9.34 0.91
C ALA A 154 -9.08 -9.99 1.87
N ILE A 155 -9.09 -11.32 1.93
CA ILE A 155 -8.19 -12.12 2.76
C ILE A 155 -7.37 -13.03 1.82
N LYS A 156 -6.04 -12.94 1.89
CA LYS A 156 -5.18 -13.81 1.11
C LYS A 156 -5.04 -15.16 1.81
N ASP A 157 -5.46 -16.25 1.15
CA ASP A 157 -5.24 -17.60 1.67
C ASP A 157 -3.75 -17.98 1.55
N ILE A 158 -3.08 -18.07 2.71
CA ILE A 158 -1.65 -18.40 2.81
C ILE A 158 -1.38 -19.86 2.43
N LYS A 159 -2.40 -20.73 2.43
CA LYS A 159 -2.24 -22.17 2.14
C LYS A 159 -2.05 -22.45 0.66
N LEU A 160 -2.55 -21.59 -0.22
CA LEU A 160 -2.36 -21.71 -1.66
C LEU A 160 -1.01 -21.12 -2.09
N ARG A 161 0.01 -21.99 -2.14
CA ARG A 161 1.32 -21.65 -2.71
C ARG A 161 1.27 -21.81 -4.22
N THR A 162 1.18 -20.69 -4.93
CA THR A 162 0.98 -20.62 -6.40
C THR A 162 2.15 -21.15 -7.25
N PHE A 163 3.28 -21.56 -6.66
CA PHE A 163 4.43 -22.06 -7.43
C PHE A 163 4.41 -23.56 -7.70
N ILE A 164 3.39 -24.30 -7.28
CA ILE A 164 3.30 -25.76 -7.50
C ILE A 164 2.46 -26.10 -8.73
N ALA A 165 1.81 -25.12 -9.37
CA ALA A 165 0.95 -25.38 -10.53
C ALA A 165 1.64 -25.08 -11.85
N GLU A 166 1.80 -26.09 -12.68
CA GLU A 166 2.25 -25.97 -14.07
C GLU A 166 1.07 -25.70 -15.02
N GLY A 167 1.28 -24.81 -16.00
CA GLY A 167 0.38 -24.66 -17.13
C GLY A 167 -0.86 -23.76 -16.93
N ASN A 168 -1.92 -24.01 -17.70
CA ASN A 168 -3.17 -23.22 -17.81
C ASN A 168 -3.96 -23.06 -16.49
N SER A 169 -3.62 -23.80 -15.43
CA SER A 169 -4.25 -23.71 -14.12
C SER A 169 -3.91 -22.42 -13.35
N ARG A 170 -2.97 -21.59 -13.83
CA ARG A 170 -2.61 -20.31 -13.17
C ARG A 170 -3.77 -19.32 -13.11
N ASN A 171 -4.63 -19.29 -14.12
CA ASN A 171 -5.76 -18.36 -14.15
C ASN A 171 -6.87 -18.80 -13.20
N ASP A 172 -7.12 -20.09 -13.07
CA ASP A 172 -8.09 -20.64 -12.11
C ASP A 172 -7.58 -20.54 -10.68
N LEU A 173 -6.28 -20.74 -10.44
CA LEU A 173 -5.65 -20.56 -9.13
C LEU A 173 -5.65 -19.10 -8.69
N ALA A 174 -5.48 -18.15 -9.60
CA ALA A 174 -5.55 -16.72 -9.26
C ALA A 174 -6.93 -16.31 -8.73
N ALA A 175 -8.00 -16.97 -9.20
CA ALA A 175 -9.36 -16.75 -8.71
C ALA A 175 -9.59 -17.27 -7.28
N HIS A 176 -8.72 -18.16 -6.79
CA HIS A 176 -8.85 -18.79 -5.46
C HIS A 176 -7.80 -18.31 -4.45
N VAL A 177 -6.97 -17.32 -4.81
CA VAL A 177 -5.93 -16.77 -3.91
C VAL A 177 -6.54 -15.90 -2.81
N TYR A 178 -7.70 -15.31 -3.07
CA TYR A 178 -8.36 -14.41 -2.13
C TYR A 178 -9.73 -14.93 -1.74
N ASP A 179 -9.98 -14.97 -0.45
CA ASP A 179 -11.31 -15.08 0.14
C ASP A 179 -11.91 -13.70 0.36
N ILE A 180 -13.24 -13.60 0.40
CA ILE A 180 -13.95 -12.36 0.70
C ILE A 180 -14.79 -12.50 1.96
N THR A 181 -14.84 -11.41 2.72
CA THR A 181 -15.68 -11.32 3.91
C THR A 181 -17.07 -10.84 3.53
N TYR A 182 -18.02 -11.76 3.44
CA TYR A 182 -19.41 -11.43 3.20
C TYR A 182 -20.03 -10.67 4.38
N GLY A 183 -20.97 -9.76 4.08
CA GLY A 183 -21.62 -8.93 5.10
C GLY A 183 -20.79 -7.74 5.58
N SER A 184 -19.63 -7.49 4.97
CA SER A 184 -18.75 -6.35 5.27
C SER A 184 -19.29 -5.01 4.74
N LEU A 185 -20.23 -5.05 3.81
CA LEU A 185 -20.90 -3.87 3.23
C LEU A 185 -22.38 -4.13 2.96
N VAL A 186 -23.15 -3.07 2.77
CA VAL A 186 -24.58 -3.14 2.40
C VAL A 186 -24.69 -3.11 0.87
N PRO A 187 -25.19 -4.21 0.24
CA PRO A 187 -25.31 -4.29 -1.21
C PRO A 187 -26.14 -3.14 -1.81
N GLY A 188 -25.70 -2.61 -2.94
CA GLY A 188 -26.36 -1.52 -3.66
C GLY A 188 -26.34 -0.15 -2.97
N VAL A 189 -25.89 -0.06 -1.73
CA VAL A 189 -25.84 1.17 -0.92
C VAL A 189 -24.41 1.65 -0.74
N ASP A 190 -23.55 0.78 -0.26
CA ASP A 190 -22.17 1.15 0.10
C ASP A 190 -21.24 1.21 -1.11
N ASN A 191 -20.39 2.24 -1.13
CA ASN A 191 -19.19 2.24 -1.95
C ASN A 191 -18.11 1.37 -1.31
N LEU A 192 -17.27 0.77 -2.13
CA LEU A 192 -16.10 0.00 -1.69
C LEU A 192 -14.83 0.66 -2.22
N VAL A 193 -13.99 1.16 -1.33
CA VAL A 193 -12.65 1.70 -1.66
C VAL A 193 -11.60 0.67 -1.29
N ILE A 194 -10.83 0.22 -2.28
CA ILE A 194 -9.74 -0.75 -2.09
C ILE A 194 -8.41 -0.11 -2.47
N ILE A 195 -7.47 -0.07 -1.53
CA ILE A 195 -6.10 0.34 -1.82
C ILE A 195 -5.21 -0.88 -2.12
N ASP A 196 -4.43 -0.77 -3.20
CA ASP A 196 -3.38 -1.73 -3.56
C ASP A 196 -2.02 -1.03 -3.58
N ASP A 197 -0.94 -1.80 -3.52
CA ASP A 197 0.41 -1.24 -3.54
C ASP A 197 0.76 -0.68 -4.93
N SER A 198 0.43 -1.41 -5.99
CA SER A 198 0.73 -1.02 -7.37
C SER A 198 -0.17 -1.71 -8.38
N ILE A 199 -0.54 -0.98 -9.43
CA ILE A 199 -1.23 -1.53 -10.60
C ILE A 199 -0.20 -1.69 -11.71
N VAL A 200 0.45 -2.87 -11.79
CA VAL A 200 1.49 -3.15 -12.77
C VAL A 200 0.89 -3.63 -14.10
N ARG A 201 0.28 -4.80 -14.14
CA ARG A 201 -0.32 -5.36 -15.37
C ARG A 201 -1.84 -5.29 -15.39
N GLY A 202 -2.47 -4.96 -14.27
CA GLY A 202 -3.91 -4.94 -14.11
C GLY A 202 -4.60 -6.30 -14.28
N THR A 203 -3.85 -7.35 -14.67
CA THR A 203 -4.39 -8.68 -14.96
C THR A 203 -4.98 -9.32 -13.70
N THR A 204 -4.22 -9.33 -12.61
CA THR A 204 -4.67 -9.85 -11.32
C THR A 204 -5.87 -9.06 -10.80
N LEU A 205 -5.82 -7.74 -10.93
CA LEU A 205 -6.91 -6.87 -10.51
C LEU A 205 -8.19 -7.16 -11.31
N LYS A 206 -8.08 -7.18 -12.65
CA LYS A 206 -9.24 -7.34 -13.56
C LYS A 206 -9.81 -8.76 -13.54
N GLN A 207 -8.96 -9.77 -13.57
CA GLN A 207 -9.39 -11.16 -13.71
C GLN A 207 -9.78 -11.82 -12.39
N SER A 208 -9.17 -11.39 -11.28
CA SER A 208 -9.37 -12.04 -9.98
C SER A 208 -10.07 -11.12 -8.98
N ILE A 209 -9.49 -9.97 -8.67
CA ILE A 209 -9.92 -9.16 -7.53
C ILE A 209 -11.25 -8.48 -7.80
N ILE A 210 -11.42 -7.78 -8.92
CA ILE A 210 -12.68 -7.05 -9.21
C ILE A 210 -13.85 -8.01 -9.29
N GLY A 211 -13.70 -9.15 -10.01
CA GLY A 211 -14.78 -10.13 -10.14
C GLY A 211 -15.21 -10.77 -8.82
N ILE A 212 -14.28 -10.89 -7.85
CA ILE A 212 -14.60 -11.40 -6.51
C ILE A 212 -15.29 -10.31 -5.68
N LEU A 213 -14.78 -9.08 -5.71
CA LEU A 213 -15.36 -7.95 -4.98
C LEU A 213 -16.78 -7.58 -5.48
N ASP A 214 -17.03 -7.75 -6.77
CA ASP A 214 -18.34 -7.52 -7.39
C ASP A 214 -19.45 -8.44 -6.82
N ARG A 215 -19.05 -9.61 -6.28
CA ARG A 215 -20.00 -10.52 -5.58
C ARG A 215 -20.59 -9.94 -4.30
N LEU A 216 -19.99 -8.89 -3.75
CA LEU A 216 -20.53 -8.16 -2.61
C LEU A 216 -21.57 -7.11 -3.02
N GLU A 217 -21.81 -6.92 -4.33
CA GLU A 217 -22.76 -5.99 -4.92
C GLU A 217 -22.58 -4.54 -4.42
N PRO A 218 -21.36 -3.98 -4.36
CA PRO A 218 -21.18 -2.60 -3.95
C PRO A 218 -21.82 -1.65 -4.96
N LYS A 219 -22.33 -0.50 -4.50
CA LYS A 219 -22.83 0.57 -5.37
C LYS A 219 -21.74 1.05 -6.35
N LYS A 220 -20.48 1.09 -5.89
CA LYS A 220 -19.31 1.53 -6.65
C LYS A 220 -18.04 0.89 -6.08
N ILE A 221 -17.13 0.46 -6.95
CA ILE A 221 -15.79 0.04 -6.54
C ILE A 221 -14.80 1.12 -6.97
N VAL A 222 -14.01 1.62 -6.01
CA VAL A 222 -12.92 2.57 -6.24
C VAL A 222 -11.61 1.86 -5.94
N ILE A 223 -10.78 1.67 -6.96
CA ILE A 223 -9.44 1.09 -6.81
C ILE A 223 -8.42 2.22 -6.69
N VAL A 224 -7.62 2.15 -5.65
CA VAL A 224 -6.60 3.15 -5.33
C VAL A 224 -5.23 2.49 -5.35
N SER A 225 -4.25 3.08 -6.03
CA SER A 225 -2.87 2.62 -6.01
C SER A 225 -2.01 3.55 -5.17
N SER A 226 -1.27 3.01 -4.20
CA SER A 226 -0.31 3.78 -3.42
C SER A 226 0.98 4.08 -4.21
N SER A 227 1.26 3.30 -5.25
CA SER A 227 2.35 3.59 -6.20
C SER A 227 1.92 4.61 -7.24
N PRO A 228 2.83 5.52 -7.64
CA PRO A 228 2.61 6.33 -8.83
C PRO A 228 2.42 5.46 -10.07
N GLN A 229 1.75 6.02 -11.07
CA GLN A 229 1.57 5.36 -12.36
C GLN A 229 2.91 4.98 -12.99
N VAL A 230 3.09 3.70 -13.34
CA VAL A 230 4.28 3.19 -14.02
C VAL A 230 4.22 3.61 -15.49
N ARG A 231 5.02 4.61 -15.88
CA ARG A 231 5.02 5.20 -17.24
C ARG A 231 6.17 4.76 -18.12
N TYR A 232 7.23 4.21 -17.53
CA TYR A 232 8.47 3.87 -18.22
C TYR A 232 8.96 2.49 -17.79
N PRO A 233 9.73 1.79 -18.64
CA PRO A 233 10.37 0.54 -18.25
C PRO A 233 11.30 0.75 -17.06
N ASP A 234 11.40 -0.26 -16.21
CA ASP A 234 12.37 -0.26 -15.13
C ASP A 234 13.79 -0.50 -15.65
N TYR A 235 14.74 0.32 -15.18
CA TYR A 235 16.15 0.20 -15.55
C TYR A 235 16.95 -0.75 -14.67
N TYR A 236 16.35 -1.27 -13.59
CA TYR A 236 17.02 -2.09 -12.60
C TYR A 236 16.80 -3.60 -12.78
N GLY A 237 16.24 -4.02 -13.90
CA GLY A 237 16.13 -5.43 -14.28
C GLY A 237 14.83 -6.12 -13.89
N ILE A 238 13.82 -5.37 -13.45
CA ILE A 238 12.48 -5.91 -13.27
C ILE A 238 11.83 -5.98 -14.65
N ASP A 239 11.42 -7.19 -15.07
CA ASP A 239 10.71 -7.39 -16.33
C ASP A 239 9.29 -6.81 -16.26
N MET A 240 9.21 -5.50 -16.43
CA MET A 240 7.95 -4.80 -16.63
C MET A 240 7.72 -4.61 -18.12
N ALA A 241 6.86 -5.44 -18.69
CA ALA A 241 6.54 -5.40 -20.10
C ALA A 241 5.94 -4.04 -20.51
N LEU A 242 6.40 -3.51 -21.66
CA LEU A 242 5.94 -2.25 -22.25
C LEU A 242 4.42 -2.17 -22.49
N SER A 243 3.72 -3.30 -22.50
CA SER A 243 2.25 -3.37 -22.62
C SER A 243 1.48 -2.64 -21.50
N LEU A 244 2.17 -2.26 -20.43
CA LEU A 244 1.58 -1.55 -19.29
C LEU A 244 1.25 -0.09 -19.57
N ILE A 245 1.91 0.55 -20.53
CA ILE A 245 1.62 1.91 -20.97
C ILE A 245 0.15 2.03 -21.43
N HIS A 246 -0.42 0.97 -22.00
CA HIS A 246 -1.81 0.95 -22.46
C HIS A 246 -2.86 0.73 -21.35
N ILE A 247 -2.48 0.24 -20.17
CA ILE A 247 -3.40 0.03 -19.05
C ILE A 247 -3.58 1.30 -18.23
N SER A 248 -2.60 2.19 -18.26
CA SER A 248 -2.64 3.45 -17.51
C SER A 248 -3.35 4.59 -18.25
N GLU A 249 -3.76 4.41 -19.50
CA GLU A 249 -4.64 5.35 -20.16
C GLU A 249 -6.10 5.08 -19.72
N PRO A 250 -6.80 6.10 -19.21
CA PRO A 250 -8.22 5.95 -18.92
C PRO A 250 -8.94 5.68 -20.26
N THR A 251 -9.34 4.45 -20.46
CA THR A 251 -10.26 4.13 -21.57
C THR A 251 -11.57 4.84 -21.27
N ARG A 252 -11.77 6.01 -21.88
CA ARG A 252 -13.09 6.62 -21.99
C ARG A 252 -13.95 5.66 -22.80
N ARG A 253 -14.66 4.78 -22.12
CA ARG A 253 -15.84 4.14 -22.73
C ARG A 253 -16.94 5.20 -22.70
N SER A 254 -17.18 5.83 -23.82
CA SER A 254 -18.47 6.46 -24.13
C SER A 254 -19.49 5.32 -24.24
N TYR A 255 -20.43 5.29 -23.33
CA TYR A 255 -21.73 4.65 -23.53
C TYR A 255 -22.75 5.73 -23.83
#